data_7253bc1b20fdaaee6c2c09c856d10817
#
_entry.id   7253bc1b20fdaaee6c2c09c856d10817
#
_cell.length_a   1.000
_cell.length_b   1.000
_cell.length_c   1.000
_cell.angle_alpha   90.00
_cell.angle_beta   90.00
_cell.angle_gamma   90.00
#
_symmetry.space_group_name_H-M   'P 1'
#
loop_
_entity.id
_entity.type
_entity.pdbx_description
1 polymer ?
#
loop_
_entity_poly.entity_id
_entity_poly.type
_entity_poly.pdbx_seq_one_letter_code
_entity_poly.pdbx_strand_id
1 'polypeptide(L)'
;MISTGLQKLDTCLGGGLKEGLITDIFGQNATGKSQLAFQICINALKSGKEVLFEDTTGGFRPERLVEMIGSQNMDLKILDKIKIARITDSMQQIQYLSKIPIDNFSLIIIDNVSDLFSFEYSKKK
;
A
#
# COMPACT_ATOMS: atom_id res chain seq x y z
N MET A 1 -12.78 -6.69 -6.15
CA MET A 1 -12.92 -5.30 -5.67
C MET A 1 -12.57 -5.22 -4.19
N ILE A 2 -11.81 -4.22 -3.80
CA ILE A 2 -11.34 -4.06 -2.42
C ILE A 2 -11.92 -2.78 -1.84
N SER A 3 -12.60 -2.89 -0.68
CA SER A 3 -13.13 -1.72 0.02
C SER A 3 -12.00 -0.88 0.61
N THR A 4 -12.16 0.45 0.55
CA THR A 4 -11.25 1.38 1.22
C THR A 4 -11.48 1.46 2.73
N GLY A 5 -12.60 0.88 3.21
CA GLY A 5 -13.03 1.02 4.61
C GLY A 5 -13.83 2.28 4.87
N LEU A 6 -13.98 3.16 3.90
CA LEU A 6 -14.76 4.38 3.99
C LEU A 6 -15.92 4.31 3.01
N GLN A 7 -17.15 4.26 3.51
CA GLN A 7 -18.33 4.05 2.67
C GLN A 7 -18.48 5.14 1.60
N LYS A 8 -18.26 6.39 1.97
CA LYS A 8 -18.38 7.50 1.01
C LYS A 8 -17.35 7.40 -0.11
N LEU A 9 -16.13 7.02 0.22
CA LEU A 9 -15.08 6.86 -0.78
C LEU A 9 -15.36 5.67 -1.67
N ASP A 10 -15.80 4.56 -1.10
CA ASP A 10 -16.18 3.38 -1.88
C ASP A 10 -17.29 3.72 -2.87
N THR A 11 -18.29 4.48 -2.44
CA THR A 11 -19.38 4.92 -3.32
C THR A 11 -18.84 5.75 -4.48
N CYS A 12 -17.94 6.69 -4.21
CA CYS A 12 -17.31 7.51 -5.26
C CYS A 12 -16.50 6.67 -6.26
N LEU A 13 -15.94 5.55 -5.82
CA LEU A 13 -15.14 4.66 -6.65
C LEU A 13 -15.97 3.58 -7.35
N GLY A 14 -17.29 3.60 -7.17
CA GLY A 14 -18.16 2.58 -7.73
C GLY A 14 -18.17 1.27 -6.96
N GLY A 15 -17.87 1.32 -5.66
CA GLY A 15 -17.90 0.17 -4.75
C GLY A 15 -16.58 -0.16 -4.10
N GLY A 16 -15.48 0.42 -4.55
CA GLY A 16 -14.14 0.19 -4.00
C GLY A 16 -13.07 0.20 -5.09
N LEU A 17 -11.89 -0.30 -4.75
CA LEU A 17 -10.77 -0.42 -5.69
C LEU A 17 -11.01 -1.60 -6.62
N LYS A 18 -10.93 -1.36 -7.92
CA LYS A 18 -11.22 -2.38 -8.94
C LYS A 18 -9.94 -3.07 -9.38
N GLU A 19 -10.07 -4.37 -9.71
CA GLU A 19 -8.96 -5.14 -10.26
C GLU A 19 -8.52 -4.57 -11.62
N GLY A 20 -7.21 -4.68 -11.89
CA GLY A 20 -6.64 -4.24 -13.15
C GLY A 20 -6.50 -2.75 -13.31
N LEU A 21 -6.81 -1.97 -12.27
CA LEU A 21 -6.68 -0.52 -12.29
C LEU A 21 -5.63 -0.04 -11.31
N ILE A 22 -4.95 1.04 -11.70
CA ILE A 22 -4.03 1.77 -10.82
C ILE A 22 -4.81 2.92 -10.20
N THR A 23 -4.81 2.99 -8.87
CA THR A 23 -5.45 4.06 -8.13
C THR A 23 -4.37 4.91 -7.47
N ASP A 24 -4.33 6.19 -7.78
CA ASP A 24 -3.38 7.12 -7.18
C ASP A 24 -4.08 7.92 -6.08
N ILE A 25 -3.48 7.90 -4.88
CA ILE A 25 -3.98 8.65 -3.74
C ILE A 25 -2.93 9.69 -3.38
N PHE A 26 -3.29 10.95 -3.48
CA PHE A 26 -2.36 12.03 -3.20
C PHE A 26 -3.01 13.07 -2.27
N GLY A 27 -2.15 13.83 -1.60
CA GLY A 27 -2.57 14.85 -0.65
C GLY A 27 -1.39 15.34 0.16
N GLN A 28 -1.61 16.33 0.98
CA GLN A 28 -0.58 16.85 1.87
C GLN A 28 -0.21 15.83 2.95
N ASN A 29 0.98 15.95 3.51
CA ASN A 29 1.38 15.15 4.65
C ASN A 29 0.39 15.34 5.81
N ALA A 30 0.23 14.29 6.61
CA ALA A 30 -0.69 14.27 7.75
C ALA A 30 -2.19 14.32 7.38
N THR A 31 -2.55 13.98 6.14
CA THR A 31 -3.95 13.92 5.72
C THR A 31 -4.58 12.54 5.88
N GLY A 32 -3.87 11.59 6.50
CA GLY A 32 -4.37 10.24 6.71
C GLY A 32 -4.13 9.28 5.56
N LYS A 33 -3.26 9.62 4.59
CA LYS A 33 -2.96 8.74 3.45
C LYS A 33 -2.41 7.39 3.90
N SER A 34 -1.47 7.39 4.84
CA SER A 34 -0.87 6.14 5.35
C SER A 34 -1.90 5.31 6.10
N GLN A 35 -2.77 5.95 6.88
CA GLN A 35 -3.84 5.27 7.58
C GLN A 35 -4.80 4.60 6.60
N LEU A 36 -5.15 5.30 5.53
CA LEU A 36 -6.01 4.76 4.48
C LEU A 36 -5.35 3.59 3.78
N ALA A 37 -4.06 3.71 3.45
CA ALA A 37 -3.31 2.63 2.81
C ALA A 37 -3.30 1.37 3.68
N PHE A 38 -3.10 1.52 4.99
CA PHE A 38 -3.12 0.39 5.91
C PHE A 38 -4.51 -0.25 5.98
N GLN A 39 -5.56 0.55 6.01
CA GLN A 39 -6.93 0.01 6.04
C GLN A 39 -7.24 -0.77 4.76
N ILE A 40 -6.84 -0.26 3.60
CA ILE A 40 -7.01 -0.96 2.33
C ILE A 40 -6.22 -2.28 2.34
N CYS A 41 -4.99 -2.24 2.87
CA CYS A 41 -4.16 -3.43 3.02
C CYS A 41 -4.87 -4.50 3.85
N ILE A 42 -5.42 -4.13 5.00
CA ILE A 42 -6.16 -5.05 5.88
C ILE A 42 -7.36 -5.63 5.15
N ASN A 43 -8.11 -4.81 4.44
CA ASN A 43 -9.27 -5.27 3.69
C ASN A 43 -8.89 -6.27 2.59
N ALA A 44 -7.75 -6.04 1.93
CA ALA A 44 -7.24 -6.97 0.94
C ALA A 44 -6.81 -8.30 1.58
N LEU A 45 -6.17 -8.23 2.75
CA LEU A 45 -5.74 -9.43 3.48
C LEU A 45 -6.93 -10.32 3.86
N LYS A 46 -8.10 -9.74 4.08
CA LYS A 46 -9.31 -10.49 4.38
C LYS A 46 -9.72 -11.43 3.25
N SER A 47 -9.30 -11.16 2.02
CA SER A 47 -9.60 -12.02 0.87
C SER A 47 -8.78 -13.31 0.86
N GLY A 48 -7.79 -13.43 1.73
CA GLY A 48 -6.92 -14.59 1.82
C GLY A 48 -5.73 -14.58 0.87
N LYS A 49 -5.60 -13.59 0.00
CA LYS A 49 -4.47 -13.43 -0.90
C LYS A 49 -3.38 -12.58 -0.27
N GLU A 50 -2.18 -12.67 -0.83
CA GLU A 50 -1.04 -11.88 -0.35
C GLU A 50 -1.14 -10.43 -0.81
N VAL A 51 -0.56 -9.53 -0.01
CA VAL A 51 -0.44 -8.10 -0.30
C VAL A 51 1.05 -7.74 -0.30
N LEU A 52 1.47 -6.97 -1.29
CA LEU A 52 2.82 -6.40 -1.32
C LEU A 52 2.75 -4.92 -0.96
N PHE A 53 3.55 -4.52 0.02
CA PHE A 53 3.70 -3.13 0.40
C PHE A 53 5.13 -2.69 0.10
N GLU A 54 5.29 -1.83 -0.90
CA GLU A 54 6.58 -1.28 -1.29
C GLU A 54 6.76 0.07 -0.61
N ASP A 55 7.69 0.13 0.35
CA ASP A 55 7.94 1.32 1.15
C ASP A 55 9.21 2.03 0.67
N THR A 56 9.05 3.21 0.10
CA THR A 56 10.16 4.03 -0.38
C THR A 56 10.55 5.12 0.60
N THR A 57 9.71 5.43 1.58
CA THR A 57 9.93 6.55 2.50
C THR A 57 10.52 6.15 3.83
N GLY A 58 10.47 4.85 4.18
CA GLY A 58 10.81 4.38 5.52
C GLY A 58 9.71 4.61 6.53
N GLY A 59 8.52 4.99 6.07
CA GLY A 59 7.40 5.34 6.95
C GLY A 59 6.51 4.17 7.36
N PHE A 60 6.80 2.96 6.92
CA PHE A 60 6.01 1.80 7.29
C PHE A 60 6.12 1.53 8.79
N ARG A 61 4.98 1.41 9.44
CA ARG A 61 4.89 1.19 10.90
C ARG A 61 4.10 -0.09 11.17
N PRO A 62 4.79 -1.23 11.39
CA PRO A 62 4.09 -2.49 11.66
C PRO A 62 3.19 -2.40 12.90
N GLU A 63 3.57 -1.61 13.90
CA GLU A 63 2.79 -1.41 15.12
C GLU A 63 1.39 -0.88 14.82
N ARG A 64 1.27 -0.01 13.83
CA ARG A 64 -0.02 0.55 13.43
C ARG A 64 -0.93 -0.51 12.82
N LEU A 65 -0.37 -1.39 11.99
CA LEU A 65 -1.13 -2.51 11.45
C LEU A 65 -1.61 -3.43 12.57
N VAL A 66 -0.75 -3.74 13.54
CA VAL A 66 -1.12 -4.58 14.69
C VAL A 66 -2.27 -3.96 15.47
N GLU A 67 -2.20 -2.66 15.75
CA GLU A 67 -3.28 -1.95 16.44
C GLU A 67 -4.60 -2.00 15.66
N MET A 68 -4.55 -1.76 14.36
CA MET A 68 -5.74 -1.76 13.52
C MET A 68 -6.37 -3.16 13.44
N ILE A 69 -5.56 -4.18 13.32
CA ILE A 69 -6.03 -5.58 13.29
C ILE A 69 -6.68 -5.92 14.63
N GLY A 70 -6.05 -5.55 15.73
CA GLY A 70 -6.59 -5.79 17.07
C GLY A 70 -7.92 -5.08 17.29
N SER A 71 -8.05 -3.83 16.84
CA SER A 71 -9.30 -3.06 17.00
C SER A 71 -10.44 -3.64 16.18
N GLN A 72 -10.15 -4.40 15.14
CA GLN A 72 -11.15 -5.04 14.28
C GLN A 72 -11.39 -6.51 14.68
N ASN A 73 -10.83 -6.95 15.80
CA ASN A 73 -10.99 -8.33 16.32
C ASN A 73 -10.55 -9.39 15.31
N MET A 74 -9.50 -9.11 14.54
CA MET A 74 -8.96 -10.04 13.56
C MET A 74 -7.77 -10.80 14.12
N ASP A 75 -7.51 -12.00 13.57
CA ASP A 75 -6.34 -12.79 13.93
C ASP A 75 -5.07 -12.15 13.38
N LEU A 76 -4.04 -11.99 14.22
CA LEU A 76 -2.75 -11.44 13.81
C LEU A 76 -2.03 -12.30 12.77
N LYS A 77 -2.43 -13.55 12.59
CA LYS A 77 -1.85 -14.43 11.58
C LYS A 77 -1.99 -13.89 10.16
N ILE A 78 -2.94 -13.00 9.92
CA ILE A 78 -3.08 -12.40 8.59
C ILE A 78 -1.86 -11.59 8.18
N LEU A 79 -1.03 -11.15 9.13
CA LEU A 79 0.21 -10.45 8.84
C LEU A 79 1.23 -11.31 8.07
N ASP A 80 1.11 -12.62 8.14
CA ASP A 80 1.99 -13.52 7.39
C ASP A 80 1.79 -13.39 5.87
N LYS A 81 0.68 -12.80 5.44
CA LYS A 81 0.34 -12.63 4.03
C LYS A 81 0.73 -11.28 3.47
N ILE A 82 1.29 -10.40 4.28
CA ILE A 82 1.82 -9.14 3.80
C ILE A 82 3.32 -9.27 3.59
N LYS A 83 3.78 -8.85 2.42
CA LYS A 83 5.21 -8.76 2.11
C LYS A 83 5.60 -7.31 2.02
N ILE A 84 6.70 -6.94 2.67
CA ILE A 84 7.16 -5.58 2.72
C ILE A 84 8.50 -5.49 2.02
N ALA A 85 8.59 -4.59 1.04
CA ALA A 85 9.83 -4.32 0.33
C ALA A 85 10.28 -2.90 0.65
N ARG A 86 11.43 -2.77 1.31
CA ARG A 86 12.04 -1.46 1.56
C ARG A 86 12.91 -1.08 0.37
N ILE A 87 12.52 -0.02 -0.33
CA ILE A 87 13.20 0.46 -1.54
C ILE A 87 13.88 1.80 -1.21
N THR A 88 15.16 1.92 -1.52
CA THR A 88 15.95 3.07 -1.12
C THR A 88 16.39 3.96 -2.28
N ASP A 89 16.27 3.49 -3.53
CA ASP A 89 16.60 4.31 -4.70
C ASP A 89 15.69 3.97 -5.88
N SER A 90 15.66 4.85 -6.89
CA SER A 90 14.77 4.70 -8.02
C SER A 90 15.10 3.49 -8.90
N MET A 91 16.36 3.12 -8.99
CA MET A 91 16.78 1.97 -9.78
C MET A 91 16.26 0.68 -9.16
N GLN A 92 16.34 0.54 -7.84
CA GLN A 92 15.74 -0.60 -7.13
C GLN A 92 14.24 -0.66 -7.35
N GLN A 93 13.56 0.49 -7.32
CA GLN A 93 12.11 0.56 -7.54
C GLN A 93 11.74 0.01 -8.91
N ILE A 94 12.45 0.45 -9.95
CA ILE A 94 12.19 -0.03 -11.32
C ILE A 94 12.49 -1.52 -11.44
N GLN A 95 13.65 -1.96 -10.95
CA GLN A 95 14.05 -3.37 -11.03
C GLN A 95 13.10 -4.27 -10.26
N TYR A 96 12.67 -3.85 -9.07
CA TYR A 96 11.78 -4.64 -8.24
C TYR A 96 10.43 -4.85 -8.95
N LEU A 97 9.84 -3.76 -9.45
CA LEU A 97 8.54 -3.83 -10.13
C LEU A 97 8.58 -4.72 -11.38
N SER A 98 9.73 -4.78 -12.07
CA SER A 98 9.84 -5.60 -13.27
C SER A 98 10.00 -7.09 -12.97
N LYS A 99 10.36 -7.45 -11.74
CA LYS A 99 10.65 -8.85 -11.35
C LYS A 99 9.59 -9.50 -10.49
N ILE A 100 8.68 -8.73 -9.89
CA ILE A 100 7.69 -9.30 -8.98
C ILE A 100 6.63 -10.09 -9.75
N PRO A 101 6.18 -11.23 -9.18
CA PRO A 101 5.07 -11.99 -9.76
C PRO A 101 3.74 -11.31 -9.39
N ILE A 102 3.32 -10.36 -10.19
CA ILE A 102 2.14 -9.51 -9.93
C ILE A 102 0.91 -10.36 -9.62
N ASP A 103 0.73 -11.48 -10.31
CA ASP A 103 -0.45 -12.31 -10.17
C ASP A 103 -0.58 -12.98 -8.79
N ASN A 104 0.52 -13.04 -8.02
CA ASN A 104 0.49 -13.63 -6.69
C ASN A 104 -0.13 -12.71 -5.63
N PHE A 105 -0.33 -11.45 -5.96
CA PHE A 105 -0.83 -10.46 -5.01
C PHE A 105 -2.22 -9.98 -5.38
N SER A 106 -3.08 -9.82 -4.36
CA SER A 106 -4.39 -9.20 -4.56
C SER A 106 -4.29 -7.67 -4.61
N LEU A 107 -3.23 -7.13 -4.03
CA LEU A 107 -3.02 -5.69 -3.94
C LEU A 107 -1.52 -5.41 -3.86
N ILE A 108 -1.09 -4.38 -4.58
CA ILE A 108 0.27 -3.85 -4.47
C ILE A 108 0.15 -2.37 -4.08
N ILE A 109 0.74 -2.01 -2.95
CA ILE A 109 0.77 -0.64 -2.47
C ILE A 109 2.18 -0.10 -2.63
N ILE A 110 2.31 1.06 -3.23
CA ILE A 110 3.60 1.76 -3.36
C ILE A 110 3.49 3.08 -2.62
N ASP A 111 4.24 3.20 -1.55
CA ASP A 111 4.24 4.39 -0.71
C ASP A 111 5.70 4.89 -0.57
N ASN A 112 6.15 5.79 -1.34
CA ASN A 112 5.53 6.67 -2.29
C ASN A 112 6.14 6.43 -3.69
N VAL A 113 5.40 6.68 -4.76
CA VAL A 113 5.88 6.42 -6.13
C VAL A 113 6.97 7.40 -6.55
N SER A 114 6.85 8.66 -6.19
CA SER A 114 7.65 9.73 -6.79
C SER A 114 8.79 10.26 -5.92
N ASP A 115 8.82 9.96 -4.61
CA ASP A 115 9.79 10.58 -3.70
C ASP A 115 11.25 10.30 -4.07
N LEU A 116 11.59 9.06 -4.39
CA LEU A 116 12.95 8.71 -4.76
C LEU A 116 13.37 9.38 -6.06
N PHE A 117 12.50 9.41 -7.05
CA PHE A 117 12.75 10.08 -8.32
C PHE A 117 12.91 11.58 -8.12
N SER A 118 12.04 12.21 -7.35
CA SER A 118 12.11 13.64 -7.06
C SER A 118 13.42 14.02 -6.39
N PHE A 119 13.83 13.25 -5.39
CA PHE A 119 15.08 13.48 -4.66
C PHE A 119 16.29 13.37 -5.58
N GLU A 120 16.36 12.32 -6.40
CA GLU A 120 17.48 12.08 -7.30
C GLU A 120 17.57 13.14 -8.40
N TYR A 121 16.45 13.50 -9.00
CA TYR A 121 16.41 14.53 -10.03
C TYR A 121 16.72 15.91 -9.46
N SER A 122 16.34 16.22 -8.25
CA SER A 122 16.69 17.48 -7.59
C SER A 122 18.17 17.64 -7.40
N LYS A 123 18.89 16.57 -7.12
CA LYS A 123 20.35 16.60 -6.97
C LYS A 123 21.08 16.89 -8.26
N LYS A 124 20.49 16.61 -9.41
CA LYS A 124 21.10 16.80 -10.72
C LYS A 124 21.00 18.23 -11.23
N LYS A 125 20.23 19.04 -10.55
CA LYS A 125 20.13 20.47 -10.86
C LYS A 125 21.17 21.25 -10.07
#